data_b8bf5ac2a194aa96acc058e714b9e38f
#
_entry.id   b8bf5ac2a194aa96acc058e714b9e38f
#
_cell.length_a   1.000
_cell.length_b   1.000
_cell.length_c   1.000
_cell.angle_alpha   90.00
_cell.angle_beta   90.00
_cell.angle_gamma   90.00
#
_symmetry.space_group_name_H-M   'P 1'
#
loop_
_entity.id
_entity.type
_entity.pdbx_description
1 polymer ?
#
loop_
_entity_poly.entity_id
_entity_poly.type
_entity_poly.pdbx_seq_one_letter_code
_entity_poly.pdbx_strand_id
1 'polypeptide(L)'
;MASGTEQKHTALFGRSPEAVLSAPGRTELCGNHTDHQSGRVIAAAIRRSITAAVSPRADGKCLLHTDIGAFEVSLSTLAPAQGERGASAALVRGVAEYFAAHSLNIGGFNAAIESDIPIGSGVSSSAAFEVLIGRIFNALYNNGSAEPMTIALAAQ
;
A
#
# COMPACT_ATOMS: atom_id res chain seq x y z
N MET A 1 19.25 15.51 3.50
CA MET A 1 19.84 14.24 3.02
C MET A 1 18.67 13.35 2.58
N ALA A 2 18.76 12.69 1.43
CA ALA A 2 17.74 11.74 1.00
C ALA A 2 17.65 10.57 1.99
N SER A 3 16.44 10.06 2.26
CA SER A 3 16.24 8.90 3.12
C SER A 3 16.81 7.63 2.46
N GLY A 4 17.05 6.57 3.23
CA GLY A 4 17.52 5.29 2.69
C GLY A 4 16.61 4.77 1.58
N THR A 5 15.30 4.89 1.77
CA THR A 5 14.27 4.46 0.80
C THR A 5 14.32 5.27 -0.51
N GLU A 6 14.62 6.58 -0.47
CA GLU A 6 14.81 7.41 -1.67
C GLU A 6 16.06 7.01 -2.45
N GLN A 7 17.16 6.74 -1.74
CA GLN A 7 18.40 6.27 -2.36
C GLN A 7 18.19 4.92 -3.04
N LYS A 8 17.49 4.00 -2.38
CA LYS A 8 17.12 2.68 -2.92
C LYS A 8 16.26 2.82 -4.18
N HIS A 9 15.25 3.70 -4.16
CA HIS A 9 14.43 3.97 -5.33
C HIS A 9 15.27 4.48 -6.51
N THR A 10 16.14 5.46 -6.27
CA THR A 10 16.98 6.04 -7.32
C THR A 10 17.94 5.01 -7.90
N ALA A 11 18.52 4.15 -7.07
CA ALA A 11 19.39 3.07 -7.51
C ALA A 11 18.66 2.01 -8.36
N LEU A 12 17.42 1.66 -8.00
CA LEU A 12 16.61 0.66 -8.69
C LEU A 12 16.03 1.15 -10.02
N PHE A 13 15.58 2.40 -10.06
CA PHE A 13 14.78 2.91 -11.19
C PHE A 13 15.45 4.03 -12.00
N GLY A 14 16.67 4.43 -11.63
CA GLY A 14 17.46 5.43 -12.36
C GLY A 14 16.89 6.86 -12.35
N ARG A 15 15.93 7.13 -11.45
CA ARG A 15 15.26 8.43 -11.31
C ARG A 15 14.91 8.70 -9.85
N SER A 16 14.85 9.98 -9.48
CA SER A 16 14.38 10.38 -8.16
C SER A 16 12.90 10.00 -7.97
N PRO A 17 12.48 9.61 -6.76
CA PRO A 17 11.06 9.42 -6.46
C PRO A 17 10.30 10.74 -6.54
N GLU A 18 9.02 10.67 -6.89
CA GLU A 18 8.10 11.82 -6.89
C GLU A 18 7.50 12.06 -5.50
N ALA A 19 7.33 10.99 -4.73
CA ALA A 19 6.83 11.07 -3.37
C ALA A 19 7.45 10.00 -2.48
N VAL A 20 7.51 10.30 -1.18
CA VAL A 20 7.81 9.34 -0.12
C VAL A 20 6.62 9.28 0.82
N LEU A 21 6.05 8.10 0.98
CA LEU A 21 4.82 7.86 1.71
C LEU A 21 5.04 6.78 2.76
N SER A 22 4.31 6.85 3.87
CA SER A 22 4.38 5.81 4.89
C SER A 22 2.99 5.48 5.44
N ALA A 23 2.82 4.27 5.95
CA ALA A 23 1.63 3.85 6.68
C ALA A 23 2.06 3.12 7.95
N PRO A 24 1.53 3.48 9.13
CA PRO A 24 1.85 2.80 10.38
C PRO A 24 1.16 1.43 10.46
N GLY A 25 1.78 0.52 11.21
CA GLY A 25 1.05 -0.63 11.71
C GLY A 25 0.04 -0.21 12.78
N ARG A 26 -0.84 -1.14 13.14
CA ARG A 26 -1.85 -0.89 14.18
C ARG A 26 -1.84 -2.00 15.22
N THR A 27 -2.18 -1.64 16.45
CA THR A 27 -2.53 -2.59 17.50
C THR A 27 -3.97 -2.37 17.95
N GLU A 28 -4.66 -3.44 18.24
CA GLU A 28 -5.98 -3.38 18.87
C GLU A 28 -5.81 -3.25 20.37
N LEU A 29 -6.50 -2.28 20.97
CA LEU A 29 -6.48 -2.01 22.40
C LEU A 29 -7.66 -2.68 23.11
N CYS A 30 -8.80 -2.78 22.41
CA CYS A 30 -10.03 -3.36 22.93
C CYS A 30 -10.93 -3.79 21.78
N GLY A 31 -11.70 -4.88 21.96
CA GLY A 31 -12.65 -5.39 20.97
C GLY A 31 -12.40 -6.83 20.55
N ASN A 32 -11.20 -7.38 20.82
CA ASN A 32 -10.85 -8.79 20.69
C ASN A 32 -11.22 -9.42 19.34
N HIS A 33 -10.78 -8.79 18.24
CA HIS A 33 -10.99 -9.27 16.86
C HIS A 33 -12.47 -9.41 16.45
N THR A 34 -13.33 -8.53 16.93
CA THR A 34 -14.75 -8.54 16.54
C THR A 34 -15.07 -7.63 15.35
N ASP A 35 -14.07 -6.94 14.78
CA ASP A 35 -14.21 -6.04 13.63
C ASP A 35 -14.83 -6.74 12.41
N HIS A 36 -14.39 -7.96 12.09
CA HIS A 36 -14.94 -8.78 11.01
C HIS A 36 -16.37 -9.31 11.25
N GLN A 37 -16.90 -9.13 12.47
CA GLN A 37 -18.26 -9.49 12.86
C GLN A 37 -19.13 -8.25 13.15
N SER A 38 -18.77 -7.09 12.61
CA SER A 38 -19.42 -5.80 12.88
C SER A 38 -19.35 -5.37 14.35
N GLY A 39 -18.40 -5.90 15.09
CA GLY A 39 -18.13 -5.52 16.48
C GLY A 39 -17.41 -4.17 16.55
N ARG A 40 -17.45 -3.54 17.73
CA ARG A 40 -16.74 -2.29 18.00
C ARG A 40 -15.35 -2.59 18.51
N VAL A 41 -14.33 -1.99 17.90
CA VAL A 41 -12.93 -2.11 18.31
C VAL A 41 -12.35 -0.72 18.61
N ILE A 42 -11.36 -0.69 19.48
CA ILE A 42 -10.49 0.47 19.69
C ILE A 42 -9.10 0.04 19.27
N ALA A 43 -8.55 0.70 18.26
CA ALA A 43 -7.22 0.45 17.74
C ALA A 43 -6.37 1.72 17.78
N ALA A 44 -5.06 1.55 17.87
CA ALA A 44 -4.10 2.65 17.83
C ALA A 44 -3.00 2.38 16.80
N ALA A 45 -2.55 3.43 16.12
CA ALA A 45 -1.35 3.37 15.29
C ALA A 45 -0.11 3.17 16.19
N ILE A 46 0.82 2.35 15.73
CA ILE A 46 2.09 2.12 16.40
C ILE A 46 3.22 2.91 15.72
N ARG A 47 4.38 3.04 16.38
CA ARG A 47 5.55 3.74 15.81
C ARG A 47 6.27 3.00 14.69
N ARG A 48 5.88 1.74 14.43
CA ARG A 48 6.41 0.95 13.32
C ARG A 48 5.60 1.23 12.07
N SER A 49 6.27 1.35 10.93
CA SER A 49 5.61 1.73 9.65
C SER A 49 6.20 0.98 8.47
N ILE A 50 5.45 0.97 7.39
CA ILE A 50 5.93 0.63 6.06
C ILE A 50 6.08 1.93 5.27
N THR A 51 7.21 2.11 4.58
CA THR A 51 7.55 3.33 3.84
C THR A 51 7.86 2.99 2.39
N ALA A 52 7.36 3.80 1.46
CA ALA A 52 7.64 3.67 0.03
C ALA A 52 8.14 4.99 -0.56
N ALA A 53 9.21 4.93 -1.32
CA ALA A 53 9.59 5.96 -2.27
C ALA A 53 9.05 5.54 -3.65
N VAL A 54 8.30 6.45 -4.33
CA VAL A 54 7.50 6.09 -5.50
C VAL A 54 7.65 7.05 -6.66
N SER A 55 7.48 6.53 -7.88
CA SER A 55 7.41 7.34 -9.10
C SER A 55 6.40 6.74 -10.08
N PRO A 56 5.65 7.58 -10.87
CA PRO A 56 4.64 7.08 -11.79
C PRO A 56 5.25 6.35 -12.98
N ARG A 57 4.44 5.45 -13.59
CA ARG A 57 4.71 4.72 -14.83
C ARG A 57 3.55 4.89 -15.80
N ALA A 58 3.86 4.97 -17.09
CA ALA A 58 2.84 5.13 -18.14
C ALA A 58 2.28 3.80 -18.68
N ASP A 59 2.87 2.65 -18.31
CA ASP A 59 2.53 1.34 -18.86
C ASP A 59 1.43 0.58 -18.10
N GLY A 60 0.83 1.21 -17.09
CA GLY A 60 -0.22 0.60 -16.27
C GLY A 60 0.24 -0.55 -15.38
N LYS A 61 1.53 -0.64 -15.09
CA LYS A 61 2.12 -1.68 -14.25
C LYS A 61 2.67 -1.10 -12.96
N CYS A 62 2.47 -1.81 -11.86
CA CYS A 62 3.07 -1.49 -10.57
C CYS A 62 4.26 -2.43 -10.34
N LEU A 63 5.47 -1.89 -10.27
CA LEU A 63 6.68 -2.65 -9.94
C LEU A 63 7.12 -2.30 -8.53
N LEU A 64 7.04 -3.28 -7.63
CA LEU A 64 7.31 -3.10 -6.20
C LEU A 64 8.55 -3.90 -5.81
N HIS A 65 9.53 -3.23 -5.23
CA HIS A 65 10.70 -3.82 -4.60
C HIS A 65 10.58 -3.67 -3.09
N THR A 66 10.47 -4.79 -2.39
CA THR A 66 10.35 -4.88 -0.95
C THR A 66 11.60 -5.51 -0.33
N ASP A 67 11.68 -5.59 0.99
CA ASP A 67 12.78 -6.25 1.68
C ASP A 67 12.78 -7.78 1.51
N ILE A 68 11.64 -8.36 1.10
CA ILE A 68 11.46 -9.81 0.88
C ILE A 68 11.45 -10.21 -0.60
N GLY A 69 11.65 -9.28 -1.52
CA GLY A 69 11.70 -9.54 -2.97
C GLY A 69 10.99 -8.48 -3.80
N ALA A 70 10.94 -8.72 -5.10
CA ALA A 70 10.27 -7.84 -6.06
C ALA A 70 9.16 -8.57 -6.79
N PHE A 71 8.08 -7.85 -7.12
CA PHE A 71 6.99 -8.36 -7.93
C PHE A 71 6.34 -7.25 -8.77
N GLU A 72 5.70 -7.65 -9.86
CA GLU A 72 4.99 -6.76 -10.78
C GLU A 72 3.49 -7.09 -10.77
N VAL A 73 2.65 -6.05 -10.80
CA VAL A 73 1.20 -6.16 -10.91
C VAL A 73 0.73 -5.35 -12.11
N SER A 74 0.09 -5.98 -13.08
CA SER A 74 -0.58 -5.26 -14.16
C SER A 74 -1.97 -4.80 -13.70
N LEU A 75 -2.29 -3.53 -13.97
CA LEU A 75 -3.61 -2.94 -13.72
C LEU A 75 -4.57 -3.08 -14.90
N SER A 76 -4.17 -3.77 -15.98
CA SER A 76 -5.06 -4.05 -17.12
C SER A 76 -6.24 -4.95 -16.76
N THR A 77 -6.09 -5.75 -15.71
CA THR A 77 -7.14 -6.60 -15.13
C THR A 77 -7.08 -6.46 -13.61
N LEU A 78 -8.15 -6.00 -12.99
CA LEU A 78 -8.26 -5.84 -11.54
C LEU A 78 -8.86 -7.08 -10.87
N ALA A 79 -9.52 -7.97 -11.65
CA ALA A 79 -10.05 -9.22 -11.12
C ALA A 79 -8.94 -10.08 -10.48
N PRO A 80 -9.25 -10.77 -9.37
CA PRO A 80 -8.28 -11.65 -8.72
C PRO A 80 -7.78 -12.74 -9.68
N ALA A 81 -6.46 -12.89 -9.82
CA ALA A 81 -5.88 -13.96 -10.60
C ALA A 81 -5.91 -15.29 -9.81
N GLN A 82 -6.04 -16.41 -10.53
CA GLN A 82 -5.94 -17.73 -9.90
C GLN A 82 -4.55 -17.89 -9.25
N GLY A 83 -4.53 -18.29 -7.98
CA GLY A 83 -3.30 -18.48 -7.21
C GLY A 83 -2.75 -17.24 -6.49
N GLU A 84 -3.34 -16.07 -6.64
CA GLU A 84 -2.91 -14.85 -5.92
C GLU A 84 -3.47 -14.72 -4.48
N ARG A 85 -4.30 -15.68 -4.02
CA ARG A 85 -4.84 -15.60 -2.65
C ARG A 85 -3.71 -15.56 -1.61
N GLY A 86 -3.71 -14.50 -0.80
CA GLY A 86 -2.69 -14.27 0.23
C GLY A 86 -1.39 -13.65 -0.29
N ALA A 87 -1.27 -13.37 -1.60
CA ALA A 87 -0.12 -12.69 -2.16
C ALA A 87 -0.30 -11.16 -2.11
N SER A 88 0.81 -10.44 -1.95
CA SER A 88 0.81 -8.96 -1.95
C SER A 88 0.26 -8.36 -3.25
N ALA A 89 0.35 -9.07 -4.37
CA ALA A 89 -0.23 -8.66 -5.65
C ALA A 89 -1.77 -8.55 -5.59
N ALA A 90 -2.45 -9.47 -4.89
CA ALA A 90 -3.90 -9.41 -4.70
C ALA A 90 -4.31 -8.16 -3.91
N LEU A 91 -3.54 -7.76 -2.91
CA LEU A 91 -3.79 -6.55 -2.12
C LEU A 91 -3.70 -5.29 -2.98
N VAL A 92 -2.68 -5.22 -3.87
CA VAL A 92 -2.55 -4.09 -4.83
C VAL A 92 -3.77 -4.01 -5.74
N ARG A 93 -4.25 -5.15 -6.29
CA ARG A 93 -5.44 -5.20 -7.17
C ARG A 93 -6.71 -4.82 -6.42
N GLY A 94 -6.91 -5.31 -5.20
CA GLY A 94 -8.09 -4.99 -4.39
C GLY A 94 -8.22 -3.49 -4.12
N VAL A 95 -7.13 -2.85 -3.72
CA VAL A 95 -7.10 -1.39 -3.53
C VAL A 95 -7.34 -0.66 -4.85
N ALA A 96 -6.73 -1.10 -5.96
CA ALA A 96 -6.94 -0.50 -7.27
C ALA A 96 -8.40 -0.64 -7.76
N GLU A 97 -9.02 -1.81 -7.55
CA GLU A 97 -10.43 -2.06 -7.86
C GLU A 97 -11.35 -1.14 -7.07
N TYR A 98 -11.10 -1.01 -5.76
CA TYR A 98 -11.88 -0.10 -4.91
C TYR A 98 -11.78 1.35 -5.40
N PHE A 99 -10.57 1.84 -5.71
CA PHE A 99 -10.37 3.20 -6.23
C PHE A 99 -11.12 3.41 -7.55
N ALA A 100 -10.98 2.49 -8.50
CA ALA A 100 -11.67 2.57 -9.79
C ALA A 100 -13.20 2.57 -9.63
N ALA A 101 -13.74 1.73 -8.75
CA ALA A 101 -15.17 1.66 -8.46
C ALA A 101 -15.71 2.94 -7.81
N HIS A 102 -14.86 3.73 -7.15
CA HIS A 102 -15.22 5.00 -6.51
C HIS A 102 -14.80 6.24 -7.33
N SER A 103 -14.60 6.08 -8.65
CA SER A 103 -14.24 7.16 -9.58
C SER A 103 -12.92 7.87 -9.22
N LEU A 104 -12.03 7.18 -8.55
CA LEU A 104 -10.67 7.63 -8.29
C LEU A 104 -9.71 7.07 -9.34
N ASN A 105 -8.73 7.88 -9.72
CA ASN A 105 -7.75 7.49 -10.72
C ASN A 105 -6.74 6.49 -10.15
N ILE A 106 -6.38 5.52 -10.99
CA ILE A 106 -5.29 4.57 -10.73
C ILE A 106 -4.29 4.62 -11.89
N GLY A 107 -3.07 4.19 -11.64
CA GLY A 107 -2.04 4.12 -12.67
C GLY A 107 -0.81 3.34 -12.20
N GLY A 108 0.07 3.01 -13.14
CA GLY A 108 1.28 2.26 -12.84
C GLY A 108 2.29 3.07 -12.04
N PHE A 109 3.06 2.40 -11.20
CA PHE A 109 4.12 3.05 -10.43
C PHE A 109 5.31 2.13 -10.17
N ASN A 110 6.46 2.73 -9.93
CA ASN A 110 7.62 2.08 -9.31
C ASN A 110 7.60 2.40 -7.81
N ALA A 111 7.91 1.41 -6.98
CA ALA A 111 8.02 1.59 -5.55
C ALA A 111 9.24 0.85 -4.98
N ALA A 112 10.09 1.55 -4.25
CA ALA A 112 11.05 0.96 -3.32
C ALA A 112 10.42 1.02 -1.92
N ILE A 113 10.22 -0.14 -1.30
CA ILE A 113 9.47 -0.29 -0.05
C ILE A 113 10.40 -0.86 1.02
N GLU A 114 10.33 -0.28 2.20
CA GLU A 114 11.02 -0.73 3.41
C GLU A 114 10.01 -0.79 4.56
N SER A 115 10.14 -1.80 5.42
CA SER A 115 9.23 -1.99 6.54
C SER A 115 10.00 -2.26 7.82
N ASP A 116 9.67 -1.53 8.88
CA ASP A 116 10.11 -1.85 10.23
C ASP A 116 9.03 -2.57 11.05
N ILE A 117 7.92 -2.95 10.41
CA ILE A 117 6.87 -3.77 11.00
C ILE A 117 7.31 -5.23 10.96
N PRO A 118 7.47 -5.91 12.12
CA PRO A 118 7.90 -7.30 12.12
C PRO A 118 6.86 -8.21 11.44
N ILE A 119 7.33 -9.09 10.56
CA ILE A 119 6.47 -10.07 9.89
C ILE A 119 5.89 -11.05 10.93
N GLY A 120 4.60 -11.34 10.82
CA GLY A 120 3.93 -12.29 11.72
C GLY A 120 3.69 -11.79 13.15
N SER A 121 3.92 -10.51 13.43
CA SER A 121 3.78 -9.93 14.78
C SER A 121 2.32 -9.58 15.17
N GLY A 122 1.35 -9.81 14.30
CA GLY A 122 -0.06 -9.48 14.57
C GLY A 122 -0.40 -7.99 14.56
N VAL A 123 0.54 -7.11 14.20
CA VAL A 123 0.32 -5.65 14.16
C VAL A 123 -0.10 -5.14 12.78
N SER A 124 -0.83 -5.97 12.03
CA SER A 124 -1.53 -5.61 10.79
C SER A 124 -0.63 -5.11 9.66
N SER A 125 0.46 -5.83 9.36
CA SER A 125 1.36 -5.47 8.24
C SER A 125 0.64 -5.43 6.89
N SER A 126 -0.31 -6.35 6.64
CA SER A 126 -1.11 -6.37 5.39
C SER A 126 -1.96 -5.10 5.26
N ALA A 127 -2.71 -4.73 6.31
CA ALA A 127 -3.52 -3.52 6.29
C ALA A 127 -2.66 -2.25 6.13
N ALA A 128 -1.48 -2.19 6.77
CA ALA A 128 -0.54 -1.09 6.56
C ALA A 128 -0.06 -1.02 5.10
N PHE A 129 0.18 -2.17 4.47
CA PHE A 129 0.55 -2.24 3.05
C PHE A 129 -0.58 -1.75 2.16
N GLU A 130 -1.84 -2.19 2.37
CA GLU A 130 -3.01 -1.74 1.59
C GLU A 130 -3.25 -0.24 1.75
N VAL A 131 -3.16 0.30 2.96
CA VAL A 131 -3.22 1.76 3.20
C VAL A 131 -2.10 2.48 2.46
N LEU A 132 -0.89 1.92 2.43
CA LEU A 132 0.24 2.50 1.69
C LEU A 132 -0.07 2.54 0.18
N ILE A 133 -0.60 1.47 -0.42
CA ILE A 133 -1.00 1.42 -1.83
C ILE A 133 -2.08 2.46 -2.13
N GLY A 134 -3.11 2.58 -1.28
CA GLY A 134 -4.13 3.63 -1.42
C GLY A 134 -3.54 5.05 -1.36
N ARG A 135 -2.59 5.29 -0.46
CA ARG A 135 -1.86 6.57 -0.39
C ARG A 135 -1.02 6.84 -1.63
N ILE A 136 -0.42 5.79 -2.25
CA ILE A 136 0.34 5.93 -3.50
C ILE A 136 -0.59 6.36 -4.64
N PHE A 137 -1.73 5.68 -4.85
CA PHE A 137 -2.70 6.10 -5.87
C PHE A 137 -3.23 7.50 -5.60
N ASN A 138 -3.51 7.83 -4.34
CA ASN A 138 -3.98 9.17 -3.98
C ASN A 138 -2.95 10.25 -4.31
N ALA A 139 -1.69 10.05 -3.95
CA ALA A 139 -0.63 11.03 -4.17
C ALA A 139 -0.29 11.20 -5.67
N LEU A 140 -0.13 10.10 -6.40
CA LEU A 140 0.35 10.13 -7.78
C LEU A 140 -0.76 10.46 -8.81
N TYR A 141 -2.02 10.12 -8.52
CA TYR A 141 -3.08 10.17 -9.53
C TYR A 141 -4.32 10.95 -9.12
N ASN A 142 -4.44 11.35 -7.86
CA ASN A 142 -5.62 12.04 -7.33
C ASN A 142 -5.27 13.34 -6.60
N ASN A 143 -4.05 13.83 -6.70
CA ASN A 143 -3.60 15.09 -6.06
C ASN A 143 -3.89 15.15 -4.54
N GLY A 144 -3.91 14.00 -3.86
CA GLY A 144 -4.24 13.92 -2.44
C GLY A 144 -5.72 14.12 -2.09
N SER A 145 -6.64 14.09 -3.07
CA SER A 145 -8.06 14.41 -2.87
C SER A 145 -8.89 13.31 -2.20
N ALA A 146 -8.41 12.06 -2.20
CA ALA A 146 -9.13 10.97 -1.54
C ALA A 146 -9.06 11.13 -0.01
N GLU A 147 -10.24 11.13 0.61
CA GLU A 147 -10.39 11.24 2.06
C GLU A 147 -9.73 10.06 2.79
N PRO A 148 -9.19 10.26 4.00
CA PRO A 148 -8.57 9.18 4.78
C PRO A 148 -9.50 7.97 4.99
N MET A 149 -10.81 8.20 5.14
CA MET A 149 -11.80 7.13 5.29
C MET A 149 -11.92 6.29 4.02
N THR A 150 -11.87 6.91 2.84
CA THR A 150 -11.89 6.21 1.55
C THR A 150 -10.68 5.27 1.42
N ILE A 151 -9.49 5.73 1.81
CA ILE A 151 -8.27 4.90 1.82
C ILE A 151 -8.40 3.76 2.83
N ALA A 152 -8.97 4.02 4.01
CA ALA A 152 -9.17 2.99 5.02
C ALA A 152 -10.15 1.90 4.58
N LEU A 153 -11.24 2.29 3.89
CA LEU A 153 -12.21 1.33 3.33
C LEU A 153 -11.64 0.52 2.17
N ALA A 154 -10.73 1.10 1.37
CA ALA A 154 -10.03 0.38 0.31
C ALA A 154 -9.05 -0.68 0.86
N ALA A 155 -8.66 -0.56 2.13
CA ALA A 155 -7.73 -1.44 2.84
C ALA A 155 -8.47 -2.44 3.76
N GLN A 156 -9.72 -2.73 3.52
CA GLN A 156 -10.59 -3.63 4.29
C GLN A 156 -10.93 -4.89 3.46
#